data_a0f4439ad06bded3911ba35d0f3f7cff
#
_entry.id   a0f4439ad06bded3911ba35d0f3f7cff
#
_cell.length_a   1.000
_cell.length_b   1.000
_cell.length_c   1.000
_cell.angle_alpha   90.00
_cell.angle_beta   90.00
_cell.angle_gamma   90.00
#
_symmetry.space_group_name_H-M   'P 1'
#
loop_
_entity.id
_entity.type
_entity.pdbx_description
1 polymer ?
#
loop_
_entity_poly.entity_id
_entity_poly.type
_entity_poly.pdbx_seq_one_letter_code
_entity_poly.pdbx_strand_id
1 'polypeptide(L)'
;ISPNDIDAIIVGTVSSDYNFPGMAPIIQRKLGITKNIPAYDISAACSAFIYLLEMGDQYIKSGKYSNILLVGSDIMSTIIERTPEGRATGVLFGDGSGAVVLQESNDESQILSTHLFADGDGVEHLTAKAPGSVYNPLRIDADIVKDRLHLPHQNGREVFKNAVKRMPEAINVAMEHNNLSIDDISLVVAHQANRRILEACAERMKLPLEKMYINIHKYGNTTAATIPIAICEALEEGKFAKGDHIILTAFGAGYTWASAAIRW
;
A
#
# COMPACT_ATOMS: atom_id res chain seq x y z
N ILE A 1 -18.69 14.91 -1.95
CA ILE A 1 -19.15 14.60 -0.58
C ILE A 1 -18.45 15.57 0.38
N SER A 2 -19.05 15.81 1.54
CA SER A 2 -18.46 16.63 2.60
C SER A 2 -17.76 15.75 3.65
N PRO A 3 -16.85 16.31 4.48
CA PRO A 3 -16.23 15.54 5.55
C PRO A 3 -17.24 14.85 6.49
N ASN A 4 -18.37 15.48 6.77
CA ASN A 4 -19.41 14.89 7.63
C ASN A 4 -20.25 13.79 6.97
N ASP A 5 -20.08 13.54 5.67
CA ASP A 5 -20.71 12.40 4.99
C ASP A 5 -19.90 11.10 5.20
N ILE A 6 -18.62 11.20 5.62
CA ILE A 6 -17.75 10.04 5.88
C ILE A 6 -18.27 9.25 7.09
N ASP A 7 -18.37 7.93 6.92
CA ASP A 7 -18.90 7.00 7.94
C ASP A 7 -17.80 6.19 8.64
N ALA A 8 -16.62 6.07 8.03
CA ALA A 8 -15.45 5.44 8.63
C ALA A 8 -14.16 5.98 8.00
N ILE A 9 -13.08 5.98 8.76
CA ILE A 9 -11.71 6.31 8.29
C ILE A 9 -10.80 5.14 8.62
N ILE A 10 -10.09 4.61 7.62
CA ILE A 10 -9.12 3.55 7.81
C ILE A 10 -7.80 3.99 7.16
N VAL A 11 -6.71 3.92 7.92
CA VAL A 11 -5.39 4.37 7.47
C VAL A 11 -4.41 3.20 7.43
N GLY A 12 -3.66 3.08 6.37
CA GLY A 12 -2.51 2.19 6.26
C GLY A 12 -1.22 2.99 6.39
N THR A 13 -0.43 2.71 7.41
CA THR A 13 0.83 3.41 7.68
C THR A 13 1.80 2.56 8.51
N VAL A 14 3.09 2.82 8.34
CA VAL A 14 4.18 2.32 9.21
C VAL A 14 4.96 3.45 9.87
N SER A 15 4.54 4.70 9.63
CA SER A 15 5.23 5.92 10.12
C SER A 15 4.24 6.93 10.71
N SER A 16 3.37 6.45 11.62
CA SER A 16 2.39 7.29 12.33
C SER A 16 3.08 8.44 13.06
N ASP A 17 2.38 9.60 13.17
CA ASP A 17 2.85 10.77 13.93
C ASP A 17 3.21 10.41 15.39
N TYR A 18 2.46 9.47 15.99
CA TYR A 18 2.64 8.99 17.35
C TYR A 18 2.56 7.46 17.40
N ASN A 19 3.14 6.85 18.45
CA ASN A 19 2.91 5.43 18.72
C ASN A 19 1.42 5.14 19.02
N PHE A 20 0.73 6.10 19.62
CA PHE A 20 -0.72 6.17 19.84
C PHE A 20 -1.09 7.63 20.18
N PRO A 21 -2.29 8.13 19.82
CA PRO A 21 -3.28 7.45 18.98
C PRO A 21 -2.78 7.24 17.55
N GLY A 22 -3.51 6.43 16.78
CA GLY A 22 -3.26 6.25 15.35
C GLY A 22 -3.54 7.50 14.52
N MET A 23 -3.22 7.45 13.24
CA MET A 23 -3.41 8.56 12.29
C MET A 23 -4.87 8.84 11.96
N ALA A 24 -5.74 7.81 11.91
CA ALA A 24 -7.13 7.99 11.52
C ALA A 24 -7.91 8.95 12.43
N PRO A 25 -7.82 8.91 13.77
CA PRO A 25 -8.43 9.93 14.64
C PRO A 25 -7.85 11.35 14.44
N ILE A 26 -6.57 11.44 14.10
CA ILE A 26 -5.92 12.73 13.80
C ILE A 26 -6.50 13.33 12.51
N ILE A 27 -6.67 12.49 11.48
CA ILE A 27 -7.29 12.88 10.20
C ILE A 27 -8.74 13.30 10.42
N GLN A 28 -9.52 12.53 11.20
CA GLN A 28 -10.90 12.89 11.57
C GLN A 28 -10.97 14.30 12.14
N ARG A 29 -10.10 14.62 13.11
CA ARG A 29 -10.02 15.95 13.73
C ARG A 29 -9.64 17.02 12.72
N LYS A 30 -8.63 16.78 11.87
CA LYS A 30 -8.15 17.74 10.87
C LYS A 30 -9.20 18.04 9.79
N LEU A 31 -10.01 17.06 9.43
CA LEU A 31 -11.13 17.20 8.49
C LEU A 31 -12.35 17.89 9.12
N GLY A 32 -12.36 18.12 10.43
CA GLY A 32 -13.49 18.73 11.13
C GLY A 32 -14.75 17.84 11.18
N ILE A 33 -14.57 16.52 11.12
CA ILE A 33 -15.68 15.57 11.24
C ILE A 33 -16.15 15.55 12.69
N THR A 34 -17.40 15.99 12.91
CA THR A 34 -17.98 16.17 14.24
C THR A 34 -18.79 14.97 14.73
N LYS A 35 -19.24 14.11 13.82
CA LYS A 35 -19.95 12.87 14.18
C LYS A 35 -18.98 11.80 14.69
N ASN A 36 -19.46 10.94 15.60
CA ASN A 36 -18.69 9.82 16.10
C ASN A 36 -18.69 8.70 15.06
N ILE A 37 -17.54 8.46 14.45
CA ILE A 37 -17.32 7.41 13.46
C ILE A 37 -16.13 6.54 13.87
N PRO A 38 -16.04 5.28 13.43
CA PRO A 38 -14.82 4.49 13.57
C PRO A 38 -13.68 5.13 12.78
N ALA A 39 -12.54 5.28 13.45
CA ALA A 39 -11.32 5.80 12.86
C ALA A 39 -10.13 5.02 13.46
N TYR A 40 -9.43 4.24 12.63
CA TYR A 40 -8.36 3.36 13.08
C TYR A 40 -7.34 3.09 11.99
N ASP A 41 -6.14 2.68 12.40
CA ASP A 41 -5.03 2.34 11.51
C ASP A 41 -4.86 0.83 11.42
N ILE A 42 -4.31 0.37 10.28
CA ILE A 42 -3.83 -0.99 10.10
C ILE A 42 -2.36 -1.01 9.70
N SER A 43 -1.66 -2.07 10.05
CA SER A 43 -0.27 -2.30 9.68
C SER A 43 -0.17 -3.55 8.78
N ALA A 44 0.02 -3.31 7.47
CA ALA A 44 0.37 -4.31 6.47
C ALA A 44 1.45 -3.75 5.51
N ALA A 45 2.25 -2.82 6.02
CA ALA A 45 3.34 -2.15 5.31
C ALA A 45 2.92 -1.71 3.89
N CYS A 46 3.75 -2.03 2.88
CA CYS A 46 3.51 -1.62 1.49
C CYS A 46 2.23 -2.23 0.87
N SER A 47 1.70 -3.31 1.44
CA SER A 47 0.45 -3.94 0.97
C SER A 47 -0.81 -3.32 1.60
N ALA A 48 -0.65 -2.43 2.58
CA ALA A 48 -1.74 -1.91 3.39
C ALA A 48 -2.89 -1.35 2.56
N PHE A 49 -2.61 -0.62 1.47
CA PHE A 49 -3.69 0.00 0.69
C PHE A 49 -4.67 -1.03 0.09
N ILE A 50 -4.20 -2.19 -0.37
CA ILE A 50 -5.10 -3.24 -0.89
C ILE A 50 -5.86 -3.92 0.27
N TYR A 51 -5.23 -4.07 1.45
CA TYR A 51 -5.93 -4.51 2.65
C TYR A 51 -7.04 -3.53 3.07
N LEU A 52 -6.80 -2.20 2.93
CA LEU A 52 -7.84 -1.18 3.14
C LEU A 52 -9.01 -1.34 2.17
N LEU A 53 -8.70 -1.59 0.88
CA LEU A 53 -9.72 -1.80 -0.15
C LEU A 53 -10.62 -2.99 0.18
N GLU A 54 -10.04 -4.13 0.60
CA GLU A 54 -10.80 -5.30 1.06
C GLU A 54 -11.74 -4.94 2.21
N MET A 55 -11.21 -4.30 3.26
CA MET A 55 -12.01 -3.93 4.42
C MET A 55 -13.14 -2.96 4.05
N GLY A 56 -12.83 -1.93 3.25
CA GLY A 56 -13.81 -0.97 2.79
C GLY A 56 -14.90 -1.61 1.92
N ASP A 57 -14.53 -2.46 0.98
CA ASP A 57 -15.44 -3.18 0.10
C ASP A 57 -16.43 -4.05 0.91
N GLN A 58 -15.91 -4.81 1.90
CA GLN A 58 -16.76 -5.63 2.77
C GLN A 58 -17.72 -4.78 3.62
N TYR A 59 -17.29 -3.63 4.11
CA TYR A 59 -18.18 -2.74 4.86
C TYR A 59 -19.27 -2.13 3.99
N ILE A 60 -18.98 -1.74 2.75
CA ILE A 60 -19.97 -1.25 1.79
C ILE A 60 -20.93 -2.39 1.43
N LYS A 61 -20.44 -3.57 1.01
CA LYS A 61 -21.25 -4.73 0.62
C LYS A 61 -22.17 -5.23 1.74
N SER A 62 -21.73 -5.12 3.00
CA SER A 62 -22.56 -5.47 4.16
C SER A 62 -23.63 -4.43 4.51
N GLY A 63 -23.63 -3.27 3.85
CA GLY A 63 -24.50 -2.14 4.15
C GLY A 63 -24.20 -1.44 5.48
N LYS A 64 -23.02 -1.70 6.08
CA LYS A 64 -22.66 -1.14 7.39
C LYS A 64 -22.28 0.33 7.30
N TYR A 65 -21.60 0.74 6.26
CA TYR A 65 -21.18 2.12 5.98
C TYR A 65 -21.38 2.42 4.50
N SER A 66 -21.68 3.68 4.19
CA SER A 66 -21.93 4.13 2.81
C SER A 66 -20.75 4.91 2.22
N ASN A 67 -19.95 5.60 3.06
CA ASN A 67 -18.85 6.42 2.62
C ASN A 67 -17.62 6.14 3.51
N ILE A 68 -16.59 5.52 2.97
CA ILE A 68 -15.40 5.14 3.72
C ILE A 68 -14.19 5.84 3.14
N LEU A 69 -13.49 6.60 3.98
CA LEU A 69 -12.21 7.21 3.62
C LEU A 69 -11.07 6.21 3.90
N LEU A 70 -10.38 5.80 2.86
CA LEU A 70 -9.19 4.95 2.91
C LEU A 70 -7.96 5.80 2.61
N VAL A 71 -6.95 5.75 3.47
CA VAL A 71 -5.73 6.56 3.34
C VAL A 71 -4.49 5.68 3.45
N GLY A 72 -3.62 5.74 2.45
CA GLY A 72 -2.24 5.26 2.56
C GLY A 72 -1.32 6.46 2.77
N SER A 73 -0.55 6.48 3.85
CA SER A 73 0.29 7.65 4.17
C SER A 73 1.54 7.23 4.93
N ASP A 74 2.70 7.60 4.40
CA ASP A 74 3.96 7.35 5.09
C ASP A 74 4.97 8.49 4.90
N ILE A 75 5.73 8.78 5.98
CA ILE A 75 6.84 9.74 6.01
C ILE A 75 8.13 8.97 6.26
N MET A 76 8.65 8.36 5.19
CA MET A 76 9.82 7.51 5.25
C MET A 76 11.11 8.29 5.52
N SER A 77 11.15 9.57 5.17
CA SER A 77 12.29 10.44 5.40
C SER A 77 12.68 10.58 6.88
N THR A 78 11.78 10.26 7.80
CA THR A 78 12.01 10.32 9.26
C THR A 78 12.65 9.05 9.82
N ILE A 79 12.57 7.93 9.11
CA ILE A 79 13.05 6.62 9.59
C ILE A 79 14.15 6.02 8.73
N ILE A 80 14.48 6.61 7.56
CA ILE A 80 15.59 6.17 6.73
C ILE A 80 16.90 6.86 7.11
N GLU A 81 18.00 6.16 6.95
CA GLU A 81 19.33 6.72 7.20
C GLU A 81 19.85 7.47 5.97
N ARG A 82 20.32 8.71 6.18
CA ARG A 82 20.86 9.60 5.14
C ARG A 82 22.39 9.66 5.17
N THR A 83 23.05 8.54 5.51
CA THR A 83 24.51 8.40 5.49
C THR A 83 24.93 7.50 4.35
N PRO A 84 26.24 7.44 4.00
CA PRO A 84 26.71 6.50 3.00
C PRO A 84 26.36 5.03 3.31
N GLU A 85 26.30 4.66 4.59
CA GLU A 85 25.94 3.33 5.05
C GLU A 85 24.47 3.01 4.80
N GLY A 86 23.57 4.01 4.91
CA GLY A 86 22.13 3.89 4.67
C GLY A 86 21.72 4.03 3.20
N ARG A 87 22.67 4.24 2.26
CA ARG A 87 22.35 4.54 0.85
C ARG A 87 21.46 3.49 0.17
N ALA A 88 21.52 2.24 0.60
CA ALA A 88 20.72 1.16 -0.01
C ALA A 88 19.20 1.35 0.17
N THR A 89 18.80 2.00 1.27
CA THR A 89 17.40 2.34 1.57
C THR A 89 17.11 3.82 1.30
N GLY A 90 18.05 4.70 1.63
CA GLY A 90 17.90 6.15 1.54
C GLY A 90 17.63 6.70 0.13
N VAL A 91 18.05 5.97 -0.93
CA VAL A 91 17.80 6.36 -2.33
C VAL A 91 16.50 5.80 -2.89
N LEU A 92 15.81 4.92 -2.15
CA LEU A 92 14.61 4.25 -2.64
C LEU A 92 13.32 4.90 -2.11
N PHE A 93 13.31 5.24 -0.82
CA PHE A 93 12.09 5.67 -0.15
C PHE A 93 11.81 7.16 -0.31
N GLY A 94 10.53 7.51 -0.30
CA GLY A 94 10.02 8.87 -0.30
C GLY A 94 8.82 9.02 0.63
N ASP A 95 8.42 10.26 0.85
CA ASP A 95 7.25 10.63 1.63
C ASP A 95 6.05 10.80 0.71
N GLY A 96 4.88 10.35 1.16
CA GLY A 96 3.67 10.52 0.39
C GLY A 96 2.40 10.12 1.12
N SER A 97 1.30 10.67 0.64
CA SER A 97 -0.04 10.32 1.08
C SER A 97 -0.97 10.27 -0.12
N GLY A 98 -1.82 9.27 -0.17
CA GLY A 98 -2.91 9.14 -1.13
C GLY A 98 -4.15 8.61 -0.46
N ALA A 99 -5.31 9.07 -0.92
CA ALA A 99 -6.58 8.70 -0.32
C ALA A 99 -7.64 8.45 -1.38
N VAL A 100 -8.58 7.56 -1.05
CA VAL A 100 -9.79 7.33 -1.84
C VAL A 100 -11.01 7.30 -0.94
N VAL A 101 -12.16 7.67 -1.49
CA VAL A 101 -13.44 7.44 -0.84
C VAL A 101 -14.13 6.30 -1.57
N LEU A 102 -14.43 5.23 -0.82
CA LEU A 102 -15.29 4.15 -1.33
C LEU A 102 -16.73 4.47 -1.02
N GLN A 103 -17.58 4.25 -2.02
CA GLN A 103 -19.04 4.41 -1.94
C GLN A 103 -19.71 3.25 -2.69
N GLU A 104 -20.99 3.01 -2.38
CA GLU A 104 -21.82 2.17 -3.22
C GLU A 104 -21.94 2.82 -4.62
N SER A 105 -21.76 2.03 -5.66
CA SER A 105 -21.90 2.48 -7.04
C SER A 105 -23.22 1.98 -7.62
N ASN A 106 -23.89 2.86 -8.37
CA ASN A 106 -25.08 2.53 -9.15
C ASN A 106 -24.75 2.23 -10.62
N ASP A 107 -23.48 2.27 -10.99
CA ASP A 107 -22.99 1.93 -12.30
C ASP A 107 -22.14 0.64 -12.28
N GLU A 108 -21.42 0.38 -13.37
CA GLU A 108 -20.61 -0.84 -13.48
C GLU A 108 -19.24 -0.74 -12.80
N SER A 109 -18.89 0.43 -12.22
CA SER A 109 -17.62 0.62 -11.51
C SER A 109 -17.66 -0.13 -10.18
N GLN A 110 -16.71 -1.04 -9.95
CA GLN A 110 -16.70 -1.88 -8.75
C GLN A 110 -15.33 -2.51 -8.48
N ILE A 111 -15.09 -2.85 -7.22
CA ILE A 111 -14.05 -3.79 -6.85
C ILE A 111 -14.59 -5.20 -7.15
N LEU A 112 -14.03 -5.83 -8.18
CA LEU A 112 -14.45 -7.17 -8.63
C LEU A 112 -14.02 -8.25 -7.63
N SER A 113 -12.76 -8.18 -7.18
CA SER A 113 -12.22 -9.07 -6.16
C SER A 113 -10.96 -8.48 -5.52
N THR A 114 -10.65 -8.96 -4.32
CA THR A 114 -9.41 -8.70 -3.60
C THR A 114 -8.83 -10.01 -3.09
N HIS A 115 -7.52 -10.12 -3.06
CA HIS A 115 -6.80 -11.33 -2.63
C HIS A 115 -5.64 -10.93 -1.74
N LEU A 116 -5.65 -11.37 -0.49
CA LEU A 116 -4.68 -11.01 0.54
C LEU A 116 -3.89 -12.24 0.98
N PHE A 117 -2.58 -12.08 1.14
CA PHE A 117 -1.67 -13.16 1.49
C PHE A 117 -0.62 -12.71 2.49
N ALA A 118 -0.12 -13.62 3.31
CA ALA A 118 1.01 -13.39 4.21
C ALA A 118 1.91 -14.63 4.31
N ASP A 119 3.18 -14.38 4.60
CA ASP A 119 4.19 -15.42 4.85
C ASP A 119 5.14 -14.92 5.95
N GLY A 120 5.01 -15.47 7.16
CA GLY A 120 5.78 -15.07 8.33
C GLY A 120 7.28 -15.35 8.22
N ASP A 121 7.72 -16.24 7.32
CA ASP A 121 9.16 -16.52 7.12
C ASP A 121 9.91 -15.31 6.55
N GLY A 122 9.18 -14.28 6.09
CA GLY A 122 9.75 -13.04 5.57
C GLY A 122 10.14 -11.97 6.61
N VAL A 123 9.77 -12.14 7.87
CA VAL A 123 9.91 -11.12 8.92
C VAL A 123 11.32 -10.56 9.06
N GLU A 124 12.35 -11.39 9.00
CA GLU A 124 13.75 -10.96 9.15
C GLU A 124 14.33 -10.28 7.88
N HIS A 125 13.64 -10.35 6.75
CA HIS A 125 14.15 -9.84 5.49
C HIS A 125 13.79 -8.36 5.22
N LEU A 126 12.73 -7.87 5.85
CA LEU A 126 12.29 -6.48 5.75
C LEU A 126 11.61 -6.07 7.06
N THR A 127 12.34 -5.38 7.91
CA THR A 127 11.88 -5.08 9.28
C THR A 127 12.51 -3.78 9.81
N ALA A 128 11.80 -3.10 10.71
CA ALA A 128 12.35 -2.10 11.61
C ALA A 128 12.08 -2.60 13.04
N LYS A 129 13.14 -2.99 13.75
CA LYS A 129 13.01 -3.73 15.01
C LYS A 129 12.65 -2.85 16.20
N ALA A 130 13.10 -1.61 16.22
CA ALA A 130 12.84 -0.66 17.29
C ALA A 130 12.16 0.63 16.78
N PRO A 131 11.41 1.33 17.62
CA PRO A 131 11.03 0.97 19.00
C PRO A 131 10.04 -0.20 19.03
N GLY A 132 10.42 -1.30 19.65
CA GLY A 132 9.61 -2.51 19.73
C GLY A 132 9.44 -3.01 21.15
N SER A 133 8.28 -3.62 21.47
CA SER A 133 8.01 -4.17 22.79
C SER A 133 8.87 -5.38 23.16
N VAL A 134 9.59 -5.96 22.21
CA VAL A 134 10.58 -7.01 22.46
C VAL A 134 11.81 -6.48 23.22
N TYR A 135 12.04 -5.15 23.21
CA TYR A 135 13.15 -4.51 23.91
C TYR A 135 12.68 -4.04 25.28
N ASN A 136 12.92 -4.86 26.31
CA ASN A 136 12.52 -4.62 27.70
C ASN A 136 13.76 -4.35 28.56
N PRO A 137 13.76 -3.34 29.47
CA PRO A 137 12.62 -2.50 29.85
C PRO A 137 12.40 -1.26 28.97
N LEU A 138 13.37 -0.88 28.14
CA LEU A 138 13.32 0.32 27.31
C LEU A 138 13.08 -0.09 25.85
N ARG A 139 12.10 0.54 25.21
CA ARG A 139 11.78 0.30 23.79
C ARG A 139 12.83 0.89 22.85
N ILE A 140 13.61 1.86 23.33
CA ILE A 140 14.76 2.45 22.65
C ILE A 140 15.76 2.93 23.69
N ASP A 141 17.05 2.65 23.49
CA ASP A 141 18.18 3.07 24.32
C ASP A 141 19.40 3.34 23.43
N ALA A 142 20.54 3.66 24.08
CA ALA A 142 21.78 3.99 23.37
C ALA A 142 22.33 2.82 22.55
N ASP A 143 22.19 1.58 23.03
CA ASP A 143 22.68 0.39 22.33
C ASP A 143 21.81 0.08 21.09
N ILE A 144 20.49 0.20 21.21
CA ILE A 144 19.55 0.07 20.06
C ILE A 144 19.89 1.08 18.96
N VAL A 145 20.19 2.33 19.34
CA VAL A 145 20.59 3.36 18.38
C VAL A 145 21.96 3.06 17.76
N LYS A 146 22.94 2.65 18.57
CA LYS A 146 24.29 2.27 18.14
C LYS A 146 24.24 1.09 17.17
N ASP A 147 23.43 0.08 17.47
CA ASP A 147 23.27 -1.12 16.65
C ASP A 147 22.29 -0.90 15.47
N ARG A 148 21.76 0.33 15.34
CA ARG A 148 20.90 0.78 14.21
C ARG A 148 19.59 0.02 14.08
N LEU A 149 19.10 -0.59 15.16
CA LEU A 149 17.88 -1.39 15.17
C LEU A 149 16.60 -0.55 14.98
N HIS A 150 16.70 0.77 15.16
CA HIS A 150 15.61 1.73 14.91
C HIS A 150 15.45 2.10 13.43
N LEU A 151 16.36 1.66 12.56
CA LEU A 151 16.32 1.89 11.13
C LEU A 151 15.75 0.68 10.38
N PRO A 152 15.06 0.88 9.27
CA PRO A 152 14.62 -0.23 8.42
C PRO A 152 15.79 -1.05 7.91
N HIS A 153 15.74 -2.35 8.13
CA HIS A 153 16.65 -3.32 7.58
C HIS A 153 16.03 -4.04 6.40
N GLN A 154 16.79 -4.20 5.32
CA GLN A 154 16.33 -4.87 4.11
C GLN A 154 17.37 -5.83 3.57
N ASN A 155 17.03 -7.12 3.47
CA ASN A 155 17.74 -8.07 2.62
C ASN A 155 17.26 -7.91 1.17
N GLY A 156 17.88 -6.98 0.44
CA GLY A 156 17.41 -6.59 -0.89
C GLY A 156 17.32 -7.73 -1.89
N ARG A 157 18.17 -8.77 -1.77
CA ARG A 157 18.16 -9.95 -2.66
C ARG A 157 16.90 -10.81 -2.41
N GLU A 158 16.61 -11.12 -1.15
CA GLU A 158 15.44 -11.94 -0.82
C GLU A 158 14.14 -11.17 -1.05
N VAL A 159 14.10 -9.88 -0.74
CA VAL A 159 12.96 -9.01 -1.04
C VAL A 159 12.68 -8.97 -2.54
N PHE A 160 13.72 -8.75 -3.38
CA PHE A 160 13.58 -8.74 -4.84
C PHE A 160 13.02 -10.07 -5.37
N LYS A 161 13.65 -11.20 -4.97
CA LYS A 161 13.26 -12.55 -5.40
C LYS A 161 11.80 -12.85 -5.06
N ASN A 162 11.37 -12.52 -3.83
CA ASN A 162 9.99 -12.75 -3.39
C ASN A 162 9.00 -11.81 -4.07
N ALA A 163 9.31 -10.51 -4.21
CA ALA A 163 8.44 -9.56 -4.90
C ALA A 163 8.17 -9.97 -6.35
N VAL A 164 9.22 -10.29 -7.12
CA VAL A 164 9.11 -10.74 -8.53
C VAL A 164 8.39 -12.07 -8.67
N LYS A 165 8.32 -12.87 -7.61
CA LYS A 165 7.53 -14.10 -7.58
C LYS A 165 6.08 -13.82 -7.19
N ARG A 166 5.86 -13.18 -6.04
CA ARG A 166 4.56 -13.07 -5.37
C ARG A 166 3.61 -12.06 -6.02
N MET A 167 4.11 -10.94 -6.55
CA MET A 167 3.25 -9.95 -7.22
C MET A 167 2.61 -10.53 -8.49
N PRO A 168 3.35 -11.16 -9.44
CA PRO A 168 2.75 -11.86 -10.58
C PRO A 168 1.78 -12.97 -10.18
N GLU A 169 2.11 -13.78 -9.16
CA GLU A 169 1.20 -14.81 -8.65
C GLU A 169 -0.13 -14.20 -8.18
N ALA A 170 -0.09 -13.09 -7.42
CA ALA A 170 -1.29 -12.41 -6.95
C ALA A 170 -2.11 -11.79 -8.11
N ILE A 171 -1.45 -11.19 -9.11
CA ILE A 171 -2.11 -10.68 -10.31
C ILE A 171 -2.85 -11.82 -11.03
N ASN A 172 -2.18 -12.97 -11.24
CA ASN A 172 -2.80 -14.11 -11.90
C ASN A 172 -4.03 -14.62 -11.12
N VAL A 173 -3.96 -14.69 -9.79
CA VAL A 173 -5.11 -15.07 -8.96
C VAL A 173 -6.29 -14.12 -9.18
N ALA A 174 -6.05 -12.79 -9.22
CA ALA A 174 -7.10 -11.81 -9.47
C ALA A 174 -7.69 -11.94 -10.89
N MET A 175 -6.84 -12.18 -11.90
CA MET A 175 -7.28 -12.38 -13.29
C MET A 175 -8.10 -13.65 -13.43
N GLU A 176 -7.60 -14.78 -12.92
CA GLU A 176 -8.27 -16.09 -12.99
C GLU A 176 -9.63 -16.06 -12.28
N HIS A 177 -9.70 -15.44 -11.08
CA HIS A 177 -10.95 -15.33 -10.31
C HIS A 177 -12.04 -14.58 -11.10
N ASN A 178 -11.65 -13.60 -11.90
CA ASN A 178 -12.58 -12.75 -12.65
C ASN A 178 -12.69 -13.15 -14.14
N ASN A 179 -12.09 -14.27 -14.56
CA ASN A 179 -12.04 -14.74 -15.94
C ASN A 179 -11.47 -13.68 -16.91
N LEU A 180 -10.45 -12.93 -16.47
CA LEU A 180 -9.74 -11.92 -17.24
C LEU A 180 -8.46 -12.48 -17.83
N SER A 181 -8.17 -12.11 -19.06
CA SER A 181 -6.88 -12.32 -19.73
C SER A 181 -6.01 -11.06 -19.65
N ILE A 182 -4.74 -11.14 -20.03
CA ILE A 182 -3.84 -9.98 -20.14
C ILE A 182 -4.38 -8.93 -21.13
N ASP A 183 -5.08 -9.37 -22.16
CA ASP A 183 -5.63 -8.44 -23.16
C ASP A 183 -6.80 -7.62 -22.61
N ASP A 184 -7.56 -8.16 -21.66
CA ASP A 184 -8.68 -7.49 -20.99
C ASP A 184 -8.22 -6.42 -19.98
N ILE A 185 -6.94 -6.45 -19.57
CA ILE A 185 -6.39 -5.49 -18.60
C ILE A 185 -5.91 -4.23 -19.31
N SER A 186 -6.46 -3.09 -18.94
CA SER A 186 -6.01 -1.78 -19.42
C SER A 186 -4.71 -1.35 -18.72
N LEU A 187 -4.61 -1.53 -17.40
CA LEU A 187 -3.46 -1.11 -16.62
C LEU A 187 -3.23 -1.99 -15.38
N VAL A 188 -1.97 -2.24 -15.06
CA VAL A 188 -1.54 -2.77 -13.77
C VAL A 188 -0.92 -1.64 -12.96
N VAL A 189 -1.48 -1.31 -11.80
CA VAL A 189 -0.96 -0.35 -10.85
C VAL A 189 -0.34 -1.12 -9.67
N ALA A 190 0.96 -1.29 -9.73
CA ALA A 190 1.72 -2.00 -8.71
C ALA A 190 2.27 -1.05 -7.64
N HIS A 191 2.49 -1.57 -6.44
CA HIS A 191 3.30 -0.87 -5.43
C HIS A 191 4.65 -0.47 -6.02
N GLN A 192 5.01 0.81 -5.92
CA GLN A 192 6.20 1.40 -6.49
C GLN A 192 7.44 1.13 -5.61
N ALA A 193 7.82 -0.15 -5.47
CA ALA A 193 8.93 -0.57 -4.62
C ALA A 193 10.30 -0.24 -5.22
N ASN A 194 10.49 -0.59 -6.48
CA ASN A 194 11.72 -0.43 -7.25
C ASN A 194 11.40 -0.66 -8.72
N ARG A 195 11.88 0.20 -9.62
CA ARG A 195 11.64 0.09 -11.06
C ARG A 195 12.02 -1.29 -11.62
N ARG A 196 13.16 -1.85 -11.16
CA ARG A 196 13.63 -3.18 -11.60
C ARG A 196 12.69 -4.31 -11.21
N ILE A 197 11.99 -4.19 -10.05
CA ILE A 197 10.97 -5.16 -9.64
C ILE A 197 9.78 -5.07 -10.60
N LEU A 198 9.30 -3.86 -10.91
CA LEU A 198 8.16 -3.66 -11.80
C LEU A 198 8.43 -4.21 -13.21
N GLU A 199 9.60 -3.89 -13.78
CA GLU A 199 10.04 -4.41 -15.07
C GLU A 199 10.14 -5.95 -15.07
N ALA A 200 10.73 -6.55 -14.03
CA ALA A 200 10.83 -8.00 -13.92
C ALA A 200 9.47 -8.69 -13.71
N CYS A 201 8.53 -8.04 -13.00
CA CYS A 201 7.15 -8.54 -12.90
C CYS A 201 6.44 -8.53 -14.25
N ALA A 202 6.54 -7.43 -15.00
CA ALA A 202 5.97 -7.32 -16.35
C ALA A 202 6.54 -8.38 -17.29
N GLU A 203 7.87 -8.55 -17.31
CA GLU A 203 8.55 -9.58 -18.11
C GLU A 203 8.07 -11.00 -17.75
N ARG A 204 8.01 -11.33 -16.46
CA ARG A 204 7.57 -12.64 -15.98
C ARG A 204 6.14 -12.98 -16.40
N MET A 205 5.27 -11.97 -16.44
CA MET A 205 3.87 -12.11 -16.84
C MET A 205 3.68 -12.03 -18.37
N LYS A 206 4.71 -11.68 -19.11
CA LYS A 206 4.61 -11.29 -20.54
C LYS A 206 3.63 -10.13 -20.74
N LEU A 207 3.51 -9.26 -19.75
CA LEU A 207 2.71 -8.04 -19.79
C LEU A 207 3.49 -6.96 -20.57
N PRO A 208 2.92 -6.32 -21.59
CA PRO A 208 3.52 -5.15 -22.22
C PRO A 208 3.86 -4.08 -21.18
N LEU A 209 5.07 -3.54 -21.22
CA LEU A 209 5.54 -2.64 -20.16
C LEU A 209 4.70 -1.36 -20.05
N GLU A 210 4.10 -0.92 -21.14
CA GLU A 210 3.16 0.21 -21.18
C GLU A 210 1.86 -0.03 -20.37
N LYS A 211 1.50 -1.30 -20.13
CA LYS A 211 0.40 -1.66 -19.22
C LYS A 211 0.83 -1.71 -17.74
N MET A 212 2.12 -1.56 -17.40
CA MET A 212 2.61 -1.44 -16.03
C MET A 212 2.85 0.03 -15.71
N TYR A 213 2.04 0.63 -14.83
CA TYR A 213 2.22 2.03 -14.47
C TYR A 213 3.46 2.21 -13.58
N ILE A 214 4.34 3.14 -13.96
CA ILE A 214 5.62 3.38 -13.26
C ILE A 214 5.81 4.88 -13.02
N ASN A 215 5.72 5.31 -11.76
CA ASN A 215 5.97 6.69 -11.34
C ASN A 215 6.99 6.82 -10.18
N ILE A 216 7.65 5.74 -9.81
CA ILE A 216 8.64 5.72 -8.73
C ILE A 216 9.76 6.75 -8.90
N HIS A 217 10.11 7.11 -10.14
CA HIS A 217 11.13 8.11 -10.44
C HIS A 217 10.73 9.53 -10.00
N LYS A 218 9.44 9.79 -9.78
CA LYS A 218 8.92 11.07 -9.29
C LYS A 218 8.88 11.13 -7.75
N TYR A 219 8.44 10.04 -7.11
CA TYR A 219 8.08 10.03 -5.68
C TYR A 219 8.92 9.09 -4.82
N GLY A 220 9.66 8.17 -5.43
CA GLY A 220 10.29 7.08 -4.69
C GLY A 220 9.27 6.05 -4.21
N ASN A 221 9.70 5.20 -3.28
CA ASN A 221 8.84 4.25 -2.60
C ASN A 221 8.16 4.93 -1.39
N THR A 222 6.92 5.33 -1.54
CA THR A 222 6.08 5.95 -0.49
C THR A 222 5.23 4.90 0.25
N THR A 223 5.68 3.64 0.31
CA THR A 223 5.05 2.51 1.00
C THR A 223 3.55 2.36 0.70
N ALA A 224 2.66 2.50 1.70
CA ALA A 224 1.21 2.35 1.53
C ALA A 224 0.58 3.39 0.60
N ALA A 225 1.22 4.56 0.42
CA ALA A 225 0.73 5.63 -0.43
C ALA A 225 1.00 5.41 -1.93
N THR A 226 1.89 4.48 -2.31
CA THR A 226 2.32 4.33 -3.72
C THR A 226 1.18 4.03 -4.67
N ILE A 227 0.26 3.12 -4.29
CA ILE A 227 -0.86 2.72 -5.14
C ILE A 227 -1.88 3.86 -5.31
N PRO A 228 -2.41 4.50 -4.25
CA PRO A 228 -3.38 5.58 -4.43
C PRO A 228 -2.81 6.79 -5.16
N ILE A 229 -1.52 7.14 -4.96
CA ILE A 229 -0.85 8.17 -5.75
C ILE A 229 -0.76 7.75 -7.23
N ALA A 230 -0.37 6.51 -7.51
CA ALA A 230 -0.23 6.00 -8.86
C ALA A 230 -1.59 5.91 -9.59
N ILE A 231 -2.67 5.52 -8.91
CA ILE A 231 -4.04 5.53 -9.47
C ILE A 231 -4.44 6.95 -9.86
N CYS A 232 -4.28 7.91 -8.95
CA CYS A 232 -4.64 9.30 -9.18
C CYS A 232 -3.91 9.87 -10.40
N GLU A 233 -2.60 9.72 -10.45
CA GLU A 233 -1.77 10.23 -11.53
C GLU A 233 -2.05 9.52 -12.88
N ALA A 234 -2.22 8.19 -12.86
CA ALA A 234 -2.56 7.42 -14.06
C ALA A 234 -3.94 7.84 -14.64
N LEU A 235 -4.91 8.14 -13.78
CA LEU A 235 -6.21 8.67 -14.19
C LEU A 235 -6.09 10.06 -14.80
N GLU A 236 -5.33 10.97 -14.17
CA GLU A 236 -5.06 12.31 -14.69
C GLU A 236 -4.33 12.29 -16.05
N GLU A 237 -3.44 11.32 -16.23
CA GLU A 237 -2.72 11.09 -17.51
C GLU A 237 -3.57 10.37 -18.56
N GLY A 238 -4.82 9.98 -18.25
CA GLY A 238 -5.71 9.26 -19.15
C GLY A 238 -5.24 7.85 -19.53
N LYS A 239 -4.50 7.17 -18.63
CA LYS A 239 -3.99 5.81 -18.85
C LYS A 239 -5.08 4.75 -18.80
N PHE A 240 -6.22 5.07 -18.20
CA PHE A 240 -7.43 4.25 -18.15
C PHE A 240 -8.65 5.15 -18.00
N ALA A 241 -9.82 4.63 -18.31
CA ALA A 241 -11.09 5.32 -18.30
C ALA A 241 -12.20 4.45 -17.70
N LYS A 242 -13.39 5.03 -17.55
CA LYS A 242 -14.59 4.31 -17.08
C LYS A 242 -14.87 3.07 -17.92
N GLY A 243 -15.05 1.94 -17.26
CA GLY A 243 -15.29 0.63 -17.84
C GLY A 243 -14.03 -0.21 -17.99
N ASP A 244 -12.83 0.38 -17.88
CA ASP A 244 -11.56 -0.33 -17.97
C ASP A 244 -11.33 -1.26 -16.77
N HIS A 245 -10.67 -2.39 -17.02
CA HIS A 245 -10.18 -3.26 -15.96
C HIS A 245 -8.76 -2.87 -15.56
N ILE A 246 -8.56 -2.57 -14.30
CA ILE A 246 -7.25 -2.32 -13.70
C ILE A 246 -6.95 -3.37 -12.63
N ILE A 247 -5.70 -3.80 -12.56
CA ILE A 247 -5.23 -4.70 -11.50
C ILE A 247 -4.29 -3.94 -10.58
N LEU A 248 -4.57 -3.97 -9.30
CA LEU A 248 -3.66 -3.49 -8.28
C LEU A 248 -2.87 -4.66 -7.72
N THR A 249 -1.59 -4.44 -7.39
CA THR A 249 -0.78 -5.44 -6.68
C THR A 249 0.26 -4.79 -5.79
N ALA A 250 0.56 -5.43 -4.67
CA ALA A 250 1.57 -4.99 -3.73
C ALA A 250 2.32 -6.18 -3.11
N PHE A 251 3.54 -5.90 -2.66
CA PHE A 251 4.35 -6.78 -1.84
C PHE A 251 5.09 -5.93 -0.80
N GLY A 252 5.11 -6.36 0.45
CA GLY A 252 5.70 -5.60 1.55
C GLY A 252 6.22 -6.46 2.69
N ALA A 253 6.65 -5.77 3.74
CA ALA A 253 7.14 -6.42 4.96
C ALA A 253 6.09 -7.37 5.55
N GLY A 254 6.60 -8.43 6.15
CA GLY A 254 5.77 -9.44 6.78
C GLY A 254 6.25 -10.88 6.52
N TYR A 255 6.37 -11.48 5.30
CA TYR A 255 5.89 -10.75 4.11
C TYR A 255 4.37 -10.66 4.06
N THR A 256 3.89 -9.60 3.45
CA THR A 256 2.50 -9.49 3.00
C THR A 256 2.47 -9.16 1.51
N TRP A 257 1.50 -9.70 0.78
CA TRP A 257 1.25 -9.31 -0.60
C TRP A 257 -0.24 -9.40 -0.92
N ALA A 258 -0.64 -8.69 -1.94
CA ALA A 258 -2.06 -8.62 -2.28
C ALA A 258 -2.27 -8.25 -3.74
N SER A 259 -3.47 -8.53 -4.23
CA SER A 259 -4.00 -7.99 -5.49
C SER A 259 -5.46 -7.60 -5.36
N ALA A 260 -5.90 -6.69 -6.23
CA ALA A 260 -7.29 -6.36 -6.43
C ALA A 260 -7.57 -6.19 -7.92
N ALA A 261 -8.69 -6.72 -8.40
CA ALA A 261 -9.24 -6.44 -9.71
C ALA A 261 -10.35 -5.41 -9.58
N ILE A 262 -10.28 -4.36 -10.38
CA ILE A 262 -11.24 -3.26 -10.35
C ILE A 262 -11.75 -3.02 -11.77
N ARG A 263 -13.05 -2.87 -11.93
CA ARG A 263 -13.68 -2.24 -13.07
C ARG A 263 -13.90 -0.77 -12.72
N TRP A 264 -13.18 0.10 -13.43
CA TRP A 264 -13.15 1.53 -13.10
C TRP A 264 -14.41 2.28 -13.50
#